data_ed451849f14f7632e5d37867b9f7f621
#
_entry.id   ed451849f14f7632e5d37867b9f7f621
#
_cell.length_a   1.000
_cell.length_b   1.000
_cell.length_c   1.000
_cell.angle_alpha   90.00
_cell.angle_beta   90.00
_cell.angle_gamma   90.00
#
_symmetry.space_group_name_H-M   'P 1'
#
loop_
_entity.id
_entity.type
_entity.pdbx_description
1 polymer ?
#
loop_
_entity_poly.entity_id
_entity_poly.type
_entity_poly.pdbx_seq_one_letter_code
_entity_poly.pdbx_strand_id
1 'polypeptide(L)'
;MKKIILFAILLAGGQLYAQDVTNGKSSFGKKIHHSGYGAVTTNYSKFNGDDALFVGAYGGWMINHKLMLGLAGHYLVTQHDGYGFNPETNKMNELKMGYGGLMVEYTFFESKVVHATANTLVGFGAVTNGSQGKYNPATNESWVSSDESGLFALHPSINVEVSVTDWFRVSAGGGYRLITSSNIAGISNADMSAATANVTLKFGIF
;
A
#
# COMPACT_ATOMS: atom_id res chain seq x y z
N MET A 1 0.94 -23.02 -7.73
CA MET A 1 1.62 -23.46 -6.51
C MET A 1 3.12 -23.12 -6.50
N LYS A 2 3.90 -23.33 -7.57
CA LYS A 2 5.35 -23.01 -7.62
C LYS A 2 5.67 -21.51 -7.45
N LYS A 3 4.81 -20.59 -7.89
CA LYS A 3 5.02 -19.14 -7.78
C LYS A 3 4.81 -18.58 -6.35
N ILE A 4 3.97 -19.25 -5.54
CA ILE A 4 3.72 -18.85 -4.14
C ILE A 4 4.90 -19.24 -3.26
N ILE A 5 5.55 -20.37 -3.55
CA ILE A 5 6.73 -20.84 -2.83
C ILE A 5 7.94 -19.91 -3.07
N LEU A 6 8.09 -19.39 -4.30
CA LEU A 6 9.16 -18.45 -4.63
C LEU A 6 9.01 -17.10 -3.88
N PHE A 7 7.79 -16.63 -3.68
CA PHE A 7 7.50 -15.40 -2.93
C PHE A 7 7.74 -15.59 -1.43
N ALA A 8 7.43 -16.77 -0.87
CA ALA A 8 7.72 -17.10 0.52
C ALA A 8 9.23 -17.22 0.79
N ILE A 9 10.03 -17.72 -0.17
CA ILE A 9 11.49 -17.82 -0.07
C ILE A 9 12.15 -16.44 -0.14
N LEU A 10 11.62 -15.50 -0.94
CA LEU A 10 12.11 -14.11 -0.99
C LEU A 10 11.86 -13.37 0.34
N LEU A 11 10.73 -13.63 1.00
CA LEU A 11 10.41 -13.06 2.33
C LEU A 11 11.29 -13.66 3.44
N ALA A 12 11.65 -14.94 3.35
CA ALA A 12 12.53 -15.61 4.31
C ALA A 12 14.01 -15.21 4.13
N GLY A 13 14.44 -14.93 2.90
CA GLY A 13 15.83 -14.54 2.59
C GLY A 13 16.24 -13.15 3.11
N GLY A 14 15.27 -12.24 3.29
CA GLY A 14 15.53 -10.91 3.82
C GLY A 14 15.84 -10.84 5.33
N GLN A 15 15.53 -11.90 6.07
CA GLN A 15 15.74 -11.94 7.54
C GLN A 15 17.19 -12.25 7.95
N LEU A 16 18.01 -12.81 7.06
CA LEU A 16 19.35 -13.29 7.40
C LEU A 16 20.43 -12.21 7.33
N TYR A 17 20.17 -11.05 6.76
CA TYR A 17 21.14 -9.95 6.66
C TYR A 17 20.89 -8.78 7.62
N ALA A 18 19.84 -8.84 8.44
CA ALA A 18 19.54 -7.80 9.43
C ALA A 18 20.30 -7.97 10.76
N GLN A 19 21.08 -9.04 10.92
CA GLN A 19 21.93 -9.23 12.08
C GLN A 19 23.29 -8.61 11.82
N ASP A 20 23.59 -7.59 12.62
CA ASP A 20 24.92 -6.99 12.76
C ASP A 20 25.34 -5.92 11.73
N VAL A 21 24.55 -4.87 11.57
CA VAL A 21 25.11 -3.60 11.11
C VAL A 21 25.62 -2.83 12.32
N THR A 22 26.89 -3.09 12.60
CA THR A 22 27.70 -2.46 13.64
C THR A 22 27.50 -0.95 13.75
N ASN A 23 27.25 -0.51 14.96
CA ASN A 23 27.57 0.76 15.63
C ASN A 23 28.30 1.82 14.77
N GLY A 24 27.61 2.39 13.77
CA GLY A 24 28.08 3.59 13.11
C GLY A 24 28.00 4.76 14.10
N LYS A 25 29.12 5.35 14.47
CA LYS A 25 29.14 6.62 15.19
C LYS A 25 28.75 7.72 14.23
N SER A 26 27.62 8.41 14.46
CA SER A 26 27.35 9.65 13.75
C SER A 26 28.38 10.71 14.15
N SER A 27 28.60 11.71 13.31
CA SER A 27 29.47 12.86 13.57
C SER A 27 29.10 13.63 14.88
N PHE A 28 27.98 13.31 15.49
CA PHE A 28 27.47 13.89 16.75
C PHE A 28 27.54 12.94 17.96
N GLY A 29 28.24 11.82 17.86
CA GLY A 29 28.52 10.95 19.01
C GLY A 29 27.37 10.09 19.55
N LYS A 30 26.16 10.17 18.98
CA LYS A 30 25.04 9.28 19.33
C LYS A 30 25.04 8.01 18.46
N LYS A 31 24.89 6.84 19.09
CA LYS A 31 24.68 5.59 18.38
C LYS A 31 23.35 5.66 17.64
N ILE A 32 23.36 5.44 16.32
CA ILE A 32 22.17 5.31 15.51
C ILE A 32 21.74 3.85 15.56
N HIS A 33 20.51 3.59 15.99
CA HIS A 33 19.93 2.26 15.95
C HIS A 33 19.24 2.05 14.60
N HIS A 34 19.55 0.94 13.96
CA HIS A 34 19.00 0.53 12.68
C HIS A 34 18.14 -0.72 12.89
N SER A 35 16.95 -0.71 12.35
CA SER A 35 16.02 -1.83 12.39
C SER A 35 15.14 -1.79 11.13
N GLY A 36 14.15 -2.65 11.05
CA GLY A 36 13.24 -2.67 9.90
C GLY A 36 12.05 -3.56 10.15
N TYR A 37 10.97 -3.24 9.44
CA TYR A 37 9.75 -4.02 9.52
C TYR A 37 9.01 -4.04 8.18
N GLY A 38 8.13 -5.04 8.05
CA GLY A 38 7.12 -5.13 7.00
C GLY A 38 5.73 -5.07 7.60
N ALA A 39 4.77 -4.61 6.81
CA ALA A 39 3.39 -4.46 7.24
C ALA A 39 2.42 -4.87 6.13
N VAL A 40 1.26 -5.40 6.55
CA VAL A 40 0.09 -5.55 5.70
C VAL A 40 -1.02 -4.66 6.22
N THR A 41 -1.73 -4.02 5.32
CA THR A 41 -2.74 -3.02 5.68
C THR A 41 -3.99 -3.18 4.84
N THR A 42 -5.13 -2.86 5.45
CA THR A 42 -6.40 -2.69 4.76
C THR A 42 -6.86 -1.26 4.93
N ASN A 43 -7.35 -0.66 3.85
CA ASN A 43 -7.88 0.70 3.87
C ASN A 43 -9.31 0.69 3.32
N TYR A 44 -10.26 1.02 4.18
CA TYR A 44 -11.63 1.31 3.78
C TYR A 44 -11.75 2.77 3.37
N SER A 45 -12.45 3.03 2.27
CA SER A 45 -12.69 4.38 1.76
C SER A 45 -13.87 4.42 0.79
N LYS A 46 -14.06 5.55 0.13
CA LYS A 46 -14.93 5.66 -1.04
C LYS A 46 -14.11 5.62 -2.33
N PHE A 47 -14.70 5.07 -3.39
CA PHE A 47 -14.16 5.07 -4.74
C PHE A 47 -15.32 5.16 -5.73
N ASN A 48 -15.35 6.20 -6.55
CA ASN A 48 -16.45 6.49 -7.46
C ASN A 48 -17.83 6.57 -6.77
N GLY A 49 -17.87 7.07 -5.51
CA GLY A 49 -19.08 7.18 -4.70
C GLY A 49 -19.44 5.95 -3.87
N ASP A 50 -18.93 4.78 -4.20
CA ASP A 50 -19.19 3.51 -3.53
C ASP A 50 -18.18 3.14 -2.47
N ASP A 51 -18.54 2.21 -1.59
CA ASP A 51 -17.67 1.69 -0.55
C ASP A 51 -16.55 0.83 -1.15
N ALA A 52 -15.31 1.17 -0.85
CA ALA A 52 -14.13 0.57 -1.43
C ALA A 52 -13.17 0.04 -0.37
N LEU A 53 -12.63 -1.15 -0.61
CA LEU A 53 -11.57 -1.75 0.18
C LEU A 53 -10.29 -1.84 -0.64
N PHE A 54 -9.22 -1.28 -0.10
CA PHE A 54 -7.86 -1.43 -0.62
C PHE A 54 -7.06 -2.32 0.32
N VAL A 55 -6.34 -3.28 -0.25
CA VAL A 55 -5.34 -4.07 0.47
C VAL A 55 -3.96 -3.60 0.04
N GLY A 56 -3.06 -3.51 0.99
CA GLY A 56 -1.71 -3.05 0.73
C GLY A 56 -0.67 -3.70 1.61
N ALA A 57 0.57 -3.43 1.25
CA ALA A 57 1.73 -3.78 2.04
C ALA A 57 2.75 -2.66 1.99
N TYR A 58 3.52 -2.51 3.05
CA TYR A 58 4.64 -1.61 3.08
C TYR A 58 5.74 -2.13 3.99
N GLY A 59 6.93 -1.57 3.85
CA GLY A 59 8.03 -1.91 4.71
C GLY A 59 9.26 -1.11 4.35
N GLY A 60 10.20 -1.08 5.27
CA GLY A 60 11.39 -0.30 5.09
C GLY A 60 12.34 -0.35 6.27
N TRP A 61 13.29 0.53 6.18
CA TRP A 61 14.34 0.74 7.15
C TRP A 61 13.91 1.76 8.19
N MET A 62 14.02 1.36 9.45
CA MET A 62 13.70 2.19 10.61
C MET A 62 14.99 2.71 11.27
N ILE A 63 15.01 3.99 11.56
CA ILE A 63 16.11 4.74 12.15
C ILE A 63 15.67 5.21 13.54
N ASN A 64 16.48 4.85 14.56
CA ASN A 64 16.28 5.25 15.96
C ASN A 64 14.88 4.94 16.50
N HIS A 65 14.24 3.86 16.04
CA HIS A 65 12.88 3.44 16.41
C HIS A 65 11.78 4.50 16.13
N LYS A 66 12.12 5.56 15.36
CA LYS A 66 11.24 6.73 15.11
C LYS A 66 10.88 6.91 13.65
N LEU A 67 11.87 6.92 12.78
CA LEU A 67 11.69 7.26 11.37
C LEU A 67 11.86 6.02 10.52
N MET A 68 10.82 5.65 9.78
CA MET A 68 10.89 4.61 8.75
C MET A 68 10.87 5.26 7.38
N LEU A 69 11.77 4.78 6.53
CA LEU A 69 11.84 5.07 5.10
C LEU A 69 11.73 3.77 4.33
N GLY A 70 10.79 3.68 3.40
CA GLY A 70 10.55 2.44 2.70
C GLY A 70 9.69 2.60 1.45
N LEU A 71 9.08 1.49 1.07
CA LEU A 71 8.17 1.38 -0.05
C LEU A 71 6.81 0.89 0.42
N ALA A 72 5.76 1.32 -0.28
CA ALA A 72 4.41 0.88 -0.04
C ALA A 72 3.66 0.67 -1.37
N GLY A 73 2.65 -0.20 -1.33
CA GLY A 73 1.73 -0.39 -2.45
C GLY A 73 0.34 -0.77 -1.95
N HIS A 74 -0.68 -0.29 -2.67
CA HIS A 74 -2.09 -0.54 -2.40
C HIS A 74 -2.81 -0.94 -3.67
N TYR A 75 -3.77 -1.84 -3.56
CA TYR A 75 -4.59 -2.32 -4.66
C TYR A 75 -6.06 -2.39 -4.23
N LEU A 76 -6.95 -1.93 -5.11
CA LEU A 76 -8.41 -1.99 -4.96
C LEU A 76 -8.88 -3.44 -5.12
N VAL A 77 -9.51 -4.00 -4.09
CA VAL A 77 -9.98 -5.41 -4.10
C VAL A 77 -11.49 -5.54 -4.26
N THR A 78 -12.25 -4.49 -3.98
CA THR A 78 -13.69 -4.44 -4.26
C THR A 78 -13.96 -4.21 -5.74
N GLN A 79 -15.04 -4.79 -6.23
CA GLN A 79 -15.49 -4.59 -7.61
C GLN A 79 -16.30 -3.31 -7.70
N HIS A 80 -16.00 -2.51 -8.70
CA HIS A 80 -16.71 -1.26 -9.02
C HIS A 80 -17.05 -1.22 -10.49
N ASP A 81 -18.28 -0.85 -10.79
CA ASP A 81 -18.71 -0.68 -12.15
C ASP A 81 -17.97 0.49 -12.80
N GLY A 82 -17.41 0.21 -13.98
CA GLY A 82 -16.74 1.18 -14.82
C GLY A 82 -17.69 1.85 -15.82
N TYR A 83 -17.12 2.72 -16.62
CA TYR A 83 -17.84 3.37 -17.70
C TYR A 83 -17.82 2.50 -18.95
N GLY A 84 -19.00 2.30 -19.54
CA GLY A 84 -19.17 1.52 -20.76
C GLY A 84 -19.63 0.08 -20.50
N PHE A 85 -20.34 -0.43 -21.49
CA PHE A 85 -20.91 -1.78 -21.50
C PHE A 85 -20.14 -2.64 -22.51
N ASN A 86 -19.73 -3.84 -22.09
CA ASN A 86 -19.11 -4.80 -22.99
C ASN A 86 -20.16 -5.77 -23.53
N PRO A 87 -20.47 -5.70 -24.84
CA PRO A 87 -21.50 -6.55 -25.46
C PRO A 87 -21.08 -8.03 -25.53
N GLU A 88 -19.78 -8.36 -25.50
CA GLU A 88 -19.30 -9.74 -25.54
C GLU A 88 -19.56 -10.49 -24.23
N THR A 89 -19.46 -9.77 -23.10
CA THR A 89 -19.66 -10.34 -21.78
C THR A 89 -21.02 -10.04 -21.18
N ASN A 90 -21.78 -9.16 -21.82
CA ASN A 90 -23.07 -8.63 -21.35
C ASN A 90 -22.97 -8.03 -19.93
N LYS A 91 -21.86 -7.32 -19.63
CA LYS A 91 -21.59 -6.69 -18.33
C LYS A 91 -21.04 -5.27 -18.50
N MET A 92 -21.21 -4.45 -17.49
CA MET A 92 -20.47 -3.19 -17.36
C MET A 92 -18.98 -3.46 -17.25
N ASN A 93 -18.17 -2.51 -17.71
CA ASN A 93 -16.75 -2.54 -17.45
C ASN A 93 -16.50 -2.47 -15.94
N GLU A 94 -15.36 -2.97 -15.51
CA GLU A 94 -14.93 -2.99 -14.11
C GLU A 94 -13.74 -2.03 -13.93
N LEU A 95 -13.78 -1.26 -12.85
CA LEU A 95 -12.67 -0.40 -12.47
C LEU A 95 -11.68 -1.15 -11.60
N LYS A 96 -10.40 -1.02 -11.94
CA LYS A 96 -9.29 -1.48 -11.12
C LYS A 96 -8.33 -0.34 -10.88
N MET A 97 -7.77 -0.28 -9.69
CA MET A 97 -6.82 0.75 -9.31
C MET A 97 -5.73 0.18 -8.42
N GLY A 98 -4.49 0.55 -8.71
CA GLY A 98 -3.35 0.25 -7.85
C GLY A 98 -2.36 1.41 -7.86
N TYR A 99 -1.71 1.64 -6.73
CA TYR A 99 -0.68 2.66 -6.59
C TYR A 99 0.38 2.25 -5.58
N GLY A 100 1.59 2.77 -5.76
CA GLY A 100 2.71 2.48 -4.87
C GLY A 100 3.82 3.51 -5.02
N GLY A 101 4.72 3.53 -4.05
CA GLY A 101 5.80 4.50 -4.05
C GLY A 101 6.59 4.52 -2.76
N LEU A 102 7.20 5.66 -2.49
CA LEU A 102 7.97 5.90 -1.28
C LEU A 102 7.03 6.06 -0.07
N MET A 103 7.40 5.45 1.03
CA MET A 103 6.71 5.53 2.31
C MET A 103 7.63 6.14 3.35
N VAL A 104 7.13 7.15 4.04
CA VAL A 104 7.77 7.75 5.21
C VAL A 104 6.82 7.60 6.38
N GLU A 105 7.29 7.06 7.50
CA GLU A 105 6.52 6.98 8.74
C GLU A 105 7.34 7.53 9.91
N TYR A 106 6.68 8.28 10.77
CA TYR A 106 7.26 8.77 12.02
C TYR A 106 6.46 8.25 13.22
N THR A 107 7.16 7.66 14.20
CA THR A 107 6.59 7.13 15.44
C THR A 107 6.78 8.12 16.57
N PHE A 108 5.68 8.52 17.19
CA PHE A 108 5.65 9.36 18.40
C PHE A 108 5.55 8.47 19.65
N PHE A 109 6.17 8.88 20.73
CA PHE A 109 6.10 8.19 22.05
C PHE A 109 6.58 6.72 22.01
N GLU A 110 7.68 6.45 21.34
CA GLU A 110 8.24 5.11 21.08
C GLU A 110 8.47 4.25 22.34
N SER A 111 8.65 4.87 23.50
CA SER A 111 8.92 4.18 24.78
C SER A 111 7.67 3.62 25.47
N LYS A 112 6.48 3.78 24.85
CA LYS A 112 5.20 3.33 25.42
C LYS A 112 4.67 2.10 24.68
N VAL A 113 3.81 1.34 25.32
CA VAL A 113 3.09 0.22 24.69
C VAL A 113 2.14 0.74 23.60
N VAL A 114 1.58 1.92 23.80
CA VAL A 114 0.70 2.61 22.84
C VAL A 114 1.43 3.80 22.25
N HIS A 115 1.53 3.85 20.94
CA HIS A 115 2.21 4.88 20.17
C HIS A 115 1.23 5.63 19.28
N ALA A 116 1.63 6.79 18.80
CA ALA A 116 1.00 7.44 17.65
C ALA A 116 1.99 7.38 16.47
N THR A 117 1.49 7.13 15.27
CA THR A 117 2.30 7.20 14.05
C THR A 117 1.66 8.14 13.04
N ALA A 118 2.49 8.86 12.30
CA ALA A 118 2.08 9.59 11.12
C ALA A 118 2.87 9.06 9.93
N ASN A 119 2.19 8.72 8.86
CA ASN A 119 2.86 8.24 7.66
C ASN A 119 2.32 8.90 6.40
N THR A 120 3.10 8.83 5.33
CA THR A 120 2.71 9.33 4.03
C THR A 120 3.33 8.45 2.93
N LEU A 121 2.49 7.99 2.03
CA LEU A 121 2.90 7.40 0.76
C LEU A 121 2.85 8.49 -0.31
N VAL A 122 3.93 8.58 -1.08
CA VAL A 122 4.03 9.43 -2.29
C VAL A 122 4.47 8.54 -3.44
N GLY A 123 3.67 8.48 -4.49
CA GLY A 123 4.01 7.58 -5.59
C GLY A 123 3.09 7.69 -6.79
N PHE A 124 3.14 6.65 -7.60
CA PHE A 124 2.41 6.55 -8.86
C PHE A 124 1.60 5.26 -8.92
N GLY A 125 0.67 5.21 -9.84
CA GLY A 125 -0.15 4.04 -10.07
C GLY A 125 -0.87 4.11 -11.39
N ALA A 126 -1.83 3.22 -11.55
CA ALA A 126 -2.71 3.18 -12.69
C ALA A 126 -4.15 2.89 -12.25
N VAL A 127 -5.08 3.42 -13.00
CA VAL A 127 -6.48 3.06 -12.97
C VAL A 127 -6.85 2.54 -14.35
N THR A 128 -7.59 1.43 -14.39
CA THR A 128 -8.03 0.80 -15.62
C THR A 128 -9.54 0.62 -15.59
N ASN A 129 -10.16 0.91 -16.72
CA ASN A 129 -11.57 0.63 -17.00
C ASN A 129 -11.62 -0.42 -18.10
N GLY A 130 -12.12 -1.60 -17.80
CA GLY A 130 -12.13 -2.69 -18.77
C GLY A 130 -13.05 -3.84 -18.34
N SER A 131 -13.06 -4.92 -19.11
CA SER A 131 -13.86 -6.10 -18.81
C SER A 131 -13.06 -7.37 -19.01
N GLN A 132 -13.51 -8.46 -18.39
CA GLN A 132 -13.00 -9.77 -18.74
C GLN A 132 -13.50 -10.15 -20.13
N GLY A 133 -12.60 -10.25 -21.10
CA GLY A 133 -12.85 -10.79 -22.43
C GLY A 133 -12.75 -12.31 -22.46
N LYS A 134 -13.02 -12.90 -23.62
CA LYS A 134 -12.69 -14.32 -23.85
C LYS A 134 -11.18 -14.52 -23.75
N TYR A 135 -10.77 -15.59 -23.07
CA TYR A 135 -9.36 -15.97 -22.98
C TYR A 135 -8.74 -16.07 -24.38
N ASN A 136 -7.71 -15.29 -24.65
CA ASN A 136 -6.93 -15.36 -25.88
C ASN A 136 -5.65 -16.20 -25.62
N PRO A 137 -5.55 -17.42 -26.16
CA PRO A 137 -4.40 -18.27 -25.91
C PRO A 137 -3.10 -17.75 -26.54
N ALA A 138 -3.17 -16.85 -27.52
CA ALA A 138 -1.99 -16.27 -28.15
C ALA A 138 -1.31 -15.19 -27.29
N THR A 139 -2.09 -14.44 -26.51
CA THR A 139 -1.58 -13.38 -25.61
C THR A 139 -1.58 -13.81 -24.15
N ASN A 140 -2.17 -14.97 -23.82
CA ASN A 140 -2.41 -15.45 -22.46
C ASN A 140 -3.22 -14.46 -21.60
N GLU A 141 -4.09 -13.67 -22.23
CA GLU A 141 -4.88 -12.63 -21.60
C GLU A 141 -6.37 -12.97 -21.62
N SER A 142 -7.03 -12.66 -20.51
CA SER A 142 -8.49 -12.72 -20.36
C SER A 142 -9.10 -11.38 -19.99
N TRP A 143 -8.29 -10.32 -19.99
CA TRP A 143 -8.70 -8.95 -19.66
C TRP A 143 -8.57 -8.06 -20.88
N VAL A 144 -9.62 -7.32 -21.20
CA VAL A 144 -9.63 -6.31 -22.26
C VAL A 144 -9.80 -4.96 -21.56
N SER A 145 -8.73 -4.17 -21.53
CA SER A 145 -8.80 -2.77 -21.09
C SER A 145 -9.40 -1.94 -22.23
N SER A 146 -10.44 -1.16 -21.91
CA SER A 146 -10.99 -0.18 -22.83
C SER A 146 -10.41 1.22 -22.62
N ASP A 147 -9.88 1.49 -21.43
CA ASP A 147 -9.20 2.74 -21.08
C ASP A 147 -8.26 2.51 -19.90
N GLU A 148 -7.09 3.12 -19.95
CA GLU A 148 -6.07 3.05 -18.89
C GLU A 148 -5.43 4.41 -18.71
N SER A 149 -5.25 4.84 -17.46
CA SER A 149 -4.60 6.09 -17.13
C SER A 149 -3.65 5.93 -15.96
N GLY A 150 -2.45 6.52 -16.13
CA GLY A 150 -1.51 6.71 -15.02
C GLY A 150 -2.03 7.74 -14.03
N LEU A 151 -1.68 7.60 -12.77
CA LEU A 151 -2.05 8.52 -11.71
C LEU A 151 -0.87 8.81 -10.78
N PHE A 152 -0.93 9.96 -10.12
CA PHE A 152 -0.08 10.28 -8.97
C PHE A 152 -0.90 10.16 -7.70
N ALA A 153 -0.33 9.54 -6.66
CA ALA A 153 -0.98 9.31 -5.38
C ALA A 153 -0.19 9.94 -4.23
N LEU A 154 -0.90 10.68 -3.38
CA LEU A 154 -0.42 11.14 -2.08
C LEU A 154 -1.39 10.63 -1.01
N HIS A 155 -0.88 9.84 -0.04
CA HIS A 155 -1.74 9.20 0.96
C HIS A 155 -1.15 9.40 2.37
N PRO A 156 -1.36 10.56 3.02
CA PRO A 156 -1.06 10.80 4.42
C PRO A 156 -2.06 10.07 5.32
N SER A 157 -1.59 9.56 6.46
CA SER A 157 -2.43 9.00 7.52
C SER A 157 -1.83 9.18 8.91
N ILE A 158 -2.69 9.12 9.92
CA ILE A 158 -2.36 9.14 11.33
C ILE A 158 -2.98 7.91 11.98
N ASN A 159 -2.21 7.21 12.81
CA ASN A 159 -2.64 5.96 13.41
C ASN A 159 -2.29 5.92 14.90
N VAL A 160 -3.07 5.14 15.63
CA VAL A 160 -2.73 4.66 16.96
C VAL A 160 -2.22 3.23 16.80
N GLU A 161 -1.07 2.95 17.39
CA GLU A 161 -0.37 1.68 17.30
C GLU A 161 -0.15 1.08 18.68
N VAL A 162 -0.34 -0.23 18.80
CA VAL A 162 -0.14 -1.00 20.03
C VAL A 162 0.92 -2.07 19.77
N SER A 163 1.98 -2.09 20.58
CA SER A 163 2.94 -3.17 20.61
C SER A 163 2.34 -4.38 21.36
N VAL A 164 2.04 -5.44 20.61
CA VAL A 164 1.52 -6.70 21.17
C VAL A 164 2.67 -7.57 21.66
N THR A 165 3.77 -7.60 20.90
CA THR A 165 5.04 -8.24 21.24
C THR A 165 6.21 -7.38 20.75
N ASP A 166 7.43 -7.77 21.03
CA ASP A 166 8.63 -7.05 20.55
C ASP A 166 8.77 -7.05 19.02
N TRP A 167 8.14 -8.00 18.33
CA TRP A 167 8.21 -8.17 16.88
C TRP A 167 6.87 -7.96 16.16
N PHE A 168 5.77 -7.74 16.91
CA PHE A 168 4.42 -7.61 16.33
C PHE A 168 3.67 -6.42 16.90
N ARG A 169 3.16 -5.56 16.01
CA ARG A 169 2.34 -4.39 16.35
C ARG A 169 1.07 -4.38 15.52
N VAL A 170 0.02 -3.83 16.11
CA VAL A 170 -1.27 -3.60 15.46
C VAL A 170 -1.56 -2.10 15.50
N SER A 171 -1.96 -1.53 14.37
CA SER A 171 -2.37 -0.14 14.31
C SER A 171 -3.72 0.04 13.63
N ALA A 172 -4.42 1.08 14.04
CA ALA A 172 -5.64 1.54 13.38
C ALA A 172 -5.62 3.06 13.30
N GLY A 173 -6.20 3.59 12.24
CA GLY A 173 -6.20 5.04 12.04
C GLY A 173 -6.98 5.48 10.82
N GLY A 174 -6.69 6.69 10.39
CA GLY A 174 -7.33 7.30 9.23
C GLY A 174 -6.40 8.23 8.48
N GLY A 175 -6.76 8.49 7.25
CA GLY A 175 -5.99 9.33 6.35
C GLY A 175 -6.83 9.90 5.23
N TYR A 176 -6.14 10.39 4.22
CA TYR A 176 -6.77 10.88 3.01
C TYR A 176 -5.96 10.42 1.79
N ARG A 177 -6.60 9.72 0.87
CA ARG A 177 -6.02 9.38 -0.42
C ARG A 177 -6.32 10.51 -1.39
N LEU A 178 -5.29 11.20 -1.85
CA LEU A 178 -5.37 12.21 -2.89
C LEU A 178 -4.81 11.62 -4.19
N ILE A 179 -5.62 11.63 -5.24
CA ILE A 179 -5.25 11.18 -6.58
C ILE A 179 -5.26 12.38 -7.52
N THR A 180 -4.23 12.47 -8.35
CA THR A 180 -4.12 13.49 -9.39
C THR A 180 -3.54 12.91 -10.67
N SER A 181 -3.61 13.68 -11.75
CA SER A 181 -3.05 13.33 -13.07
C SER A 181 -3.73 12.15 -13.77
N SER A 182 -4.84 11.65 -13.26
CA SER A 182 -5.63 10.64 -13.99
C SER A 182 -6.52 11.31 -15.04
N ASN A 183 -6.59 10.68 -16.21
CA ASN A 183 -7.43 11.11 -17.32
C ASN A 183 -8.18 9.90 -17.90
N ILE A 184 -9.06 9.32 -17.09
CA ILE A 184 -9.90 8.19 -17.50
C ILE A 184 -11.31 8.66 -17.78
N ALA A 185 -11.94 8.11 -18.80
CA ALA A 185 -13.28 8.52 -19.20
C ALA A 185 -14.32 8.25 -18.11
N GLY A 186 -15.11 9.25 -17.78
CA GLY A 186 -16.24 9.12 -16.84
C GLY A 186 -15.87 9.14 -15.36
N ILE A 187 -14.59 9.27 -14.98
CA ILE A 187 -14.14 9.28 -13.59
C ILE A 187 -13.17 10.42 -13.36
N SER A 188 -13.49 11.28 -12.41
CA SER A 188 -12.61 12.38 -12.04
C SER A 188 -11.58 11.98 -10.98
N ASN A 189 -10.54 12.80 -10.83
CA ASN A 189 -9.58 12.63 -9.73
C ASN A 189 -10.25 12.75 -8.34
N ALA A 190 -11.34 13.52 -8.25
CA ALA A 190 -12.10 13.66 -7.01
C ALA A 190 -12.83 12.37 -6.62
N ASP A 191 -13.35 11.61 -7.59
CA ASP A 191 -14.05 10.33 -7.37
C ASP A 191 -13.09 9.24 -6.86
N MET A 192 -11.80 9.39 -7.13
CA MET A 192 -10.74 8.51 -6.68
C MET A 192 -10.08 8.97 -5.38
N SER A 193 -10.30 10.23 -4.99
CA SER A 193 -9.75 10.83 -3.77
C SER A 193 -10.77 10.74 -2.64
N ALA A 194 -10.37 10.20 -1.48
CA ALA A 194 -11.30 10.02 -0.38
C ALA A 194 -10.59 9.94 0.98
N ALA A 195 -11.34 10.21 2.04
CA ALA A 195 -10.93 9.85 3.39
C ALA A 195 -10.83 8.32 3.51
N THR A 196 -9.86 7.86 4.28
CA THR A 196 -9.57 6.44 4.50
C THR A 196 -9.60 6.10 5.98
N ALA A 197 -10.08 4.91 6.31
CA ALA A 197 -9.88 4.28 7.61
C ALA A 197 -9.04 3.02 7.39
N ASN A 198 -8.03 2.79 8.23
CA ASN A 198 -7.11 1.68 8.03
C ASN A 198 -6.89 0.84 9.29
N VAL A 199 -6.56 -0.43 9.05
CA VAL A 199 -6.02 -1.35 10.06
C VAL A 199 -4.77 -1.98 9.47
N THR A 200 -3.70 -2.01 10.26
CA THR A 200 -2.39 -2.49 9.83
C THR A 200 -1.78 -3.44 10.84
N LEU A 201 -1.20 -4.51 10.33
CA LEU A 201 -0.41 -5.48 11.07
C LEU A 201 1.06 -5.32 10.67
N LYS A 202 1.93 -5.02 11.63
CA LYS A 202 3.37 -4.79 11.43
C LYS A 202 4.19 -5.91 12.05
N PHE A 203 5.20 -6.38 11.34
CA PHE A 203 6.08 -7.47 11.74
C PHE A 203 7.54 -7.07 11.50
N GLY A 204 8.36 -7.13 12.54
CA GLY A 204 9.79 -6.81 12.39
C GLY A 204 10.48 -6.49 13.71
N ILE A 205 11.57 -5.77 13.59
CA ILE A 205 12.35 -5.27 14.71
C ILE A 205 12.09 -3.77 14.81
N PHE A 206 11.57 -3.35 15.95
CA PHE A 206 11.12 -1.97 16.16
C PHE A 206 12.01 -1.20 17.11
#